data_450fe9c54cb6b01026526fd9819235c4
#
_entry.id   450fe9c54cb6b01026526fd9819235c4
#
_cell.length_a   1.000
_cell.length_b   1.000
_cell.length_c   1.000
_cell.angle_alpha   90.00
_cell.angle_beta   90.00
_cell.angle_gamma   90.00
#
_symmetry.space_group_name_H-M   'P 1'
#
loop_
_entity.id
_entity.type
_entity.pdbx_description
1 polymer ?
#
loop_
_entity_poly.entity_id
_entity_poly.type
_entity_poly.pdbx_seq_one_letter_code
_entity_poly.pdbx_strand_id
1 'polypeptide(L)'
;KLPTAAKNLVNAIAESPVSGSMSSQLGAVGDLGRLGGGAKGTTPTVTAEGRIGNSVFTDVNQTARPAAQANPNQPTLIADRVDAKIAVNGKPHPNGNMADAHAEIGVIQQAYNAGKTTGADMALKVEGKAVCSYCRGDIAAAAEKAGLNSLQINEVTTGKTLYWKPGMRSLRELE
;
A
#
# COMPACT_ATOMS: atom_id res chain seq x y z
N LYS A 1 28.62 -18.19 25.06
CA LYS A 1 29.07 -18.50 23.67
C LYS A 1 27.84 -18.87 22.86
N LEU A 2 27.50 -18.06 21.88
CA LEU A 2 26.43 -18.36 20.90
C LEU A 2 26.88 -19.56 20.03
N PRO A 3 25.98 -20.50 19.73
CA PRO A 3 26.30 -21.62 18.84
C PRO A 3 26.69 -21.14 17.46
N THR A 4 27.59 -21.84 16.80
CA THR A 4 28.14 -21.52 15.47
C THR A 4 27.05 -21.34 14.41
N ALA A 5 25.94 -22.03 14.55
CA ALA A 5 24.79 -21.90 13.66
C ALA A 5 24.11 -20.51 13.73
N ALA A 6 24.10 -19.86 14.89
CA ALA A 6 23.54 -18.53 15.04
C ALA A 6 24.42 -17.45 14.39
N LYS A 7 25.74 -17.66 14.39
CA LYS A 7 26.69 -16.75 13.72
C LYS A 7 26.55 -16.82 12.19
N ASN A 8 26.30 -17.99 11.65
CA ASN A 8 26.12 -18.15 10.20
C ASN A 8 24.80 -17.53 9.72
N LEU A 9 23.77 -17.55 10.56
CA LEU A 9 22.48 -16.91 10.22
C LEU A 9 22.59 -15.39 10.20
N VAL A 10 23.33 -14.81 11.16
CA VAL A 10 23.56 -13.36 11.20
C VAL A 10 24.40 -12.90 10.00
N ASN A 11 25.41 -13.68 9.62
CA ASN A 11 26.24 -13.37 8.45
C ASN A 11 25.44 -13.53 7.13
N ALA A 12 24.57 -14.52 7.02
CA ALA A 12 23.73 -14.70 5.85
C ALA A 12 22.75 -13.55 5.65
N ILE A 13 22.25 -12.94 6.73
CA ILE A 13 21.38 -11.77 6.67
C ILE A 13 22.19 -10.50 6.33
N ALA A 14 23.43 -10.41 6.80
CA ALA A 14 24.30 -9.26 6.53
C ALA A 14 24.85 -9.24 5.09
N GLU A 15 24.95 -10.40 4.46
CA GLU A 15 25.49 -10.52 3.10
C GLU A 15 24.44 -10.51 1.99
N SER A 16 23.16 -10.39 2.32
CA SER A 16 22.14 -10.16 1.31
C SER A 16 22.27 -8.71 0.81
N PRO A 17 22.78 -8.45 -0.39
CA PRO A 17 22.86 -7.09 -0.94
C PRO A 17 21.47 -6.64 -1.35
N VAL A 18 20.70 -6.22 -0.37
CA VAL A 18 19.34 -5.68 -0.61
C VAL A 18 19.41 -4.35 -1.35
N SER A 19 20.57 -3.69 -1.33
CA SER A 19 20.76 -2.37 -1.96
C SER A 19 20.79 -2.42 -3.50
N GLY A 20 21.20 -3.52 -4.09
CA GLY A 20 21.30 -3.63 -5.56
C GLY A 20 19.96 -3.95 -6.24
N SER A 21 19.04 -4.63 -5.54
CA SER A 21 17.78 -5.03 -6.13
C SER A 21 16.71 -3.94 -6.07
N MET A 22 16.82 -3.00 -5.13
CA MET A 22 15.81 -1.93 -5.00
C MET A 22 15.96 -0.83 -6.04
N SER A 23 17.18 -0.50 -6.45
CA SER A 23 17.37 0.47 -7.54
C SER A 23 17.01 -0.11 -8.90
N SER A 24 17.23 -1.41 -9.12
CA SER A 24 16.77 -2.08 -10.33
C SER A 24 15.25 -2.28 -10.36
N GLN A 25 14.60 -2.42 -9.22
CA GLN A 25 13.14 -2.48 -9.16
C GLN A 25 12.48 -1.11 -9.39
N LEU A 26 13.10 -0.01 -8.97
CA LEU A 26 12.63 1.35 -9.27
C LEU A 26 12.82 1.68 -10.77
N GLY A 27 13.91 1.23 -11.39
CA GLY A 27 14.08 1.30 -12.83
C GLY A 27 13.08 0.44 -13.59
N ALA A 28 12.74 -0.74 -13.03
CA ALA A 28 11.75 -1.64 -13.59
C ALA A 28 10.31 -1.10 -13.50
N VAL A 29 9.98 -0.28 -12.49
CA VAL A 29 8.66 0.36 -12.39
C VAL A 29 8.45 1.38 -13.53
N GLY A 30 9.50 2.08 -13.94
CA GLY A 30 9.46 2.91 -15.15
C GLY A 30 9.30 2.08 -16.43
N ASP A 31 9.91 0.91 -16.46
CA ASP A 31 9.84 -0.03 -17.59
C ASP A 31 8.56 -0.90 -17.57
N LEU A 32 7.98 -1.16 -16.39
CA LEU A 32 6.71 -1.89 -16.28
C LEU A 32 5.55 -1.14 -16.95
N GLY A 33 5.64 0.16 -17.05
CA GLY A 33 4.74 0.95 -17.89
C GLY A 33 4.88 0.65 -19.39
N ARG A 34 6.03 0.12 -19.80
CA ARG A 34 6.30 -0.33 -21.18
C ARG A 34 6.03 -1.82 -21.39
N LEU A 35 6.22 -2.63 -20.36
CA LEU A 35 5.97 -4.08 -20.39
C LEU A 35 4.52 -4.43 -20.06
N GLY A 36 3.70 -3.46 -19.75
CA GLY A 36 2.27 -3.60 -19.46
C GLY A 36 1.43 -4.04 -20.66
N GLY A 37 1.94 -4.94 -21.46
CA GLY A 37 1.22 -5.57 -22.57
C GLY A 37 0.00 -6.42 -22.16
N GLY A 38 -0.33 -6.45 -20.87
CA GLY A 38 -1.52 -7.11 -20.37
C GLY A 38 -2.62 -6.14 -19.90
N ALA A 39 -2.27 -4.96 -19.45
CA ALA A 39 -3.21 -3.93 -19.06
C ALA A 39 -3.35 -2.95 -20.24
N LYS A 40 -4.22 -3.24 -21.18
CA LYS A 40 -4.59 -2.44 -22.35
C LYS A 40 -4.24 -0.93 -22.23
N GLY A 41 -2.95 -0.57 -22.17
CA GLY A 41 -2.46 0.81 -22.28
C GLY A 41 -3.15 1.87 -21.43
N THR A 42 -3.74 1.50 -20.29
CA THR A 42 -4.41 2.48 -19.42
C THR A 42 -3.37 3.27 -18.63
N THR A 43 -3.30 4.56 -18.88
CA THR A 43 -2.55 5.49 -18.04
C THR A 43 -3.09 5.46 -16.62
N PRO A 44 -2.25 5.39 -15.58
CA PRO A 44 -2.71 5.51 -14.21
C PRO A 44 -3.52 6.78 -13.99
N THR A 45 -4.73 6.65 -13.45
CA THR A 45 -5.58 7.79 -13.08
C THR A 45 -5.35 8.22 -11.64
N VAL A 46 -4.82 7.30 -10.82
CA VAL A 46 -4.43 7.55 -9.44
C VAL A 46 -3.07 6.91 -9.20
N THR A 47 -2.18 7.66 -8.60
CA THR A 47 -0.89 7.15 -8.10
C THR A 47 -0.77 7.47 -6.63
N ALA A 48 -0.22 6.55 -5.85
CA ALA A 48 0.05 6.72 -4.44
C ALA A 48 1.51 6.41 -4.13
N GLU A 49 2.14 7.26 -3.33
CA GLU A 49 3.47 7.07 -2.79
C GLU A 49 3.41 7.16 -1.27
N GLY A 50 3.84 6.12 -0.59
CA GLY A 50 3.93 6.06 0.86
C GLY A 50 5.37 6.03 1.34
N ARG A 51 5.65 6.75 2.43
CA ARG A 51 6.97 6.83 3.06
C ARG A 51 6.89 6.47 4.52
N ILE A 52 7.78 5.60 4.94
CA ILE A 52 8.05 5.26 6.35
C ILE A 52 9.55 5.35 6.54
N GLY A 53 10.03 6.38 7.26
CA GLY A 53 11.46 6.65 7.35
C GLY A 53 12.08 6.82 5.97
N ASN A 54 13.06 6.00 5.64
CA ASN A 54 13.74 5.98 4.34
C ASN A 54 13.11 5.00 3.33
N SER A 55 12.08 4.26 3.73
CA SER A 55 11.40 3.30 2.86
C SER A 55 10.31 3.99 2.06
N VAL A 56 10.26 3.70 0.76
CA VAL A 56 9.27 4.26 -0.17
C VAL A 56 8.50 3.11 -0.83
N PHE A 57 7.18 3.23 -0.86
CA PHE A 57 6.26 2.27 -1.49
C PHE A 57 5.38 3.03 -2.47
N THR A 58 5.19 2.48 -3.65
CA THR A 58 4.37 3.09 -4.69
C THR A 58 3.35 2.12 -5.23
N ASP A 59 2.18 2.63 -5.60
CA ASP A 59 1.16 1.86 -6.28
C ASP A 59 0.33 2.75 -7.20
N VAL A 60 -0.47 2.12 -8.03
CA VAL A 60 -1.39 2.79 -8.96
C VAL A 60 -2.79 2.19 -8.82
N ASN A 61 -3.79 2.84 -9.37
CA ASN A 61 -5.15 2.32 -9.35
C ASN A 61 -5.25 0.92 -9.99
N GLN A 62 -6.20 0.12 -9.53
CA GLN A 62 -6.36 -1.29 -9.89
C GLN A 62 -6.37 -1.56 -11.40
N THR A 63 -6.95 -0.67 -12.21
CA THR A 63 -7.04 -0.85 -13.68
C THR A 63 -5.71 -0.64 -14.40
N ALA A 64 -4.78 0.09 -13.80
CA ALA A 64 -3.45 0.36 -14.33
C ALA A 64 -2.36 -0.49 -13.67
N ARG A 65 -2.71 -1.20 -12.59
CA ARG A 65 -1.75 -2.04 -11.85
C ARG A 65 -1.29 -3.21 -12.69
N PRO A 66 0.03 -3.50 -12.73
CA PRO A 66 0.55 -4.67 -13.42
C PRO A 66 -0.09 -5.96 -12.91
N ALA A 67 -0.40 -6.89 -13.81
CA ALA A 67 -1.05 -8.15 -13.47
C ALA A 67 -0.29 -8.96 -12.39
N ALA A 68 1.03 -8.88 -12.37
CA ALA A 68 1.86 -9.53 -11.34
C ALA A 68 1.62 -8.99 -9.92
N GLN A 69 1.12 -7.76 -9.81
CA GLN A 69 0.79 -7.10 -8.53
C GLN A 69 -0.71 -7.06 -8.25
N ALA A 70 -1.53 -7.51 -9.19
CA ALA A 70 -2.99 -7.47 -9.13
C ALA A 70 -3.56 -8.88 -8.94
N ASN A 71 -3.10 -9.60 -7.91
CA ASN A 71 -3.54 -10.96 -7.65
C ASN A 71 -4.92 -10.99 -6.99
N PRO A 72 -5.96 -11.56 -7.64
CA PRO A 72 -7.29 -11.66 -7.04
C PRO A 72 -7.36 -12.65 -5.86
N ASN A 73 -6.40 -13.56 -5.75
CA ASN A 73 -6.32 -14.54 -4.66
C ASN A 73 -5.49 -14.05 -3.46
N GLN A 74 -4.93 -12.85 -3.54
CA GLN A 74 -4.22 -12.24 -2.43
C GLN A 74 -5.16 -11.30 -1.68
N PRO A 75 -5.63 -11.67 -0.47
CA PRO A 75 -6.46 -10.79 0.34
C PRO A 75 -5.66 -9.59 0.82
N THR A 76 -6.34 -8.46 0.97
CA THR A 76 -5.78 -7.29 1.65
C THR A 76 -5.94 -7.42 3.16
N LEU A 77 -5.30 -6.53 3.91
CA LEU A 77 -5.46 -6.43 5.37
C LEU A 77 -6.92 -6.27 5.80
N ILE A 78 -7.76 -5.72 4.95
CA ILE A 78 -9.16 -5.42 5.24
C ILE A 78 -10.15 -6.33 4.51
N ALA A 79 -9.70 -7.47 4.01
CA ALA A 79 -10.57 -8.41 3.28
C ALA A 79 -11.82 -8.79 4.07
N ASP A 80 -11.67 -9.12 5.35
CA ASP A 80 -12.78 -9.46 6.24
C ASP A 80 -13.80 -8.32 6.42
N ARG A 81 -13.32 -7.06 6.48
CA ARG A 81 -14.18 -5.88 6.53
C ARG A 81 -14.97 -5.73 5.22
N VAL A 82 -14.32 -5.95 4.08
CA VAL A 82 -14.96 -5.87 2.76
C VAL A 82 -16.00 -6.98 2.61
N ASP A 83 -15.66 -8.20 2.99
CA ASP A 83 -16.58 -9.33 2.97
C ASP A 83 -17.82 -9.08 3.82
N ALA A 84 -17.65 -8.52 5.01
CA ALA A 84 -18.77 -8.12 5.87
C ALA A 84 -19.67 -7.08 5.21
N LYS A 85 -19.10 -6.09 4.51
CA LYS A 85 -19.88 -5.10 3.75
C LYS A 85 -20.65 -5.74 2.60
N ILE A 86 -20.02 -6.64 1.87
CA ILE A 86 -20.67 -7.37 0.77
C ILE A 86 -21.83 -8.21 1.31
N ALA A 87 -21.65 -8.88 2.44
CA ALA A 87 -22.69 -9.68 3.07
C ALA A 87 -23.91 -8.85 3.47
N VAL A 88 -23.70 -7.61 3.93
CA VAL A 88 -24.79 -6.71 4.32
C VAL A 88 -25.48 -6.07 3.12
N ASN A 89 -24.70 -5.61 2.14
CA ASN A 89 -25.20 -4.77 1.04
C ASN A 89 -25.54 -5.56 -0.23
N GLY A 90 -25.04 -6.81 -0.35
CA GLY A 90 -25.22 -7.64 -1.53
C GLY A 90 -24.56 -7.10 -2.80
N LYS A 91 -23.62 -6.14 -2.66
CA LYS A 91 -22.94 -5.49 -3.78
C LYS A 91 -21.44 -5.69 -3.70
N PRO A 92 -20.74 -5.84 -4.83
CA PRO A 92 -19.27 -5.85 -4.84
C PRO A 92 -18.72 -4.56 -4.23
N HIS A 93 -17.65 -4.70 -3.45
CA HIS A 93 -16.88 -3.60 -2.89
C HIS A 93 -15.41 -3.74 -3.26
N PRO A 94 -14.70 -2.65 -3.55
CA PRO A 94 -13.26 -2.69 -3.78
C PRO A 94 -12.50 -2.97 -2.48
N ASN A 95 -11.19 -3.16 -2.61
CA ASN A 95 -10.23 -3.28 -1.51
C ASN A 95 -10.20 -4.63 -0.77
N GLY A 96 -10.97 -5.64 -1.20
CA GLY A 96 -10.95 -6.96 -0.55
C GLY A 96 -9.75 -7.81 -0.94
N ASN A 97 -9.23 -7.63 -2.13
CA ASN A 97 -8.05 -8.33 -2.66
C ASN A 97 -7.17 -7.38 -3.46
N MET A 98 -5.96 -7.82 -3.81
CA MET A 98 -4.99 -6.95 -4.49
C MET A 98 -5.40 -6.59 -5.92
N ALA A 99 -6.23 -7.37 -6.59
CA ALA A 99 -6.72 -7.00 -7.92
C ALA A 99 -7.68 -5.81 -7.89
N ASP A 100 -8.48 -5.70 -6.84
CA ASP A 100 -9.52 -4.66 -6.68
C ASP A 100 -9.10 -3.51 -5.77
N ALA A 101 -7.92 -3.60 -5.14
CA ALA A 101 -7.47 -2.60 -4.18
C ALA A 101 -7.18 -1.25 -4.85
N HIS A 102 -7.58 -0.17 -4.20
CA HIS A 102 -7.17 1.18 -4.57
C HIS A 102 -5.69 1.39 -4.26
N ALA A 103 -5.06 2.37 -4.90
CA ALA A 103 -3.62 2.61 -4.80
C ALA A 103 -3.16 2.82 -3.35
N GLU A 104 -3.93 3.54 -2.55
CA GLU A 104 -3.62 3.83 -1.14
C GLU A 104 -3.59 2.54 -0.30
N ILE A 105 -4.56 1.66 -0.53
CA ILE A 105 -4.61 0.34 0.14
C ILE A 105 -3.43 -0.52 -0.30
N GLY A 106 -3.09 -0.51 -1.60
CA GLY A 106 -1.95 -1.23 -2.13
C GLY A 106 -0.63 -0.80 -1.50
N VAL A 107 -0.43 0.50 -1.31
CA VAL A 107 0.78 1.06 -0.66
C VAL A 107 0.88 0.60 0.80
N ILE A 108 -0.20 0.68 1.57
CA ILE A 108 -0.22 0.21 2.97
C ILE A 108 0.06 -1.29 3.02
N GLN A 109 -0.54 -2.06 2.11
CA GLN A 109 -0.31 -3.51 2.02
C GLN A 109 1.14 -3.86 1.72
N GLN A 110 1.78 -3.17 0.79
CA GLN A 110 3.21 -3.36 0.47
C GLN A 110 4.10 -3.05 1.69
N ALA A 111 3.85 -1.94 2.37
CA ALA A 111 4.59 -1.57 3.57
C ALA A 111 4.42 -2.60 4.71
N TYR A 112 3.21 -3.10 4.88
CA TYR A 112 2.91 -4.17 5.84
C TYR A 112 3.64 -5.46 5.50
N ASN A 113 3.59 -5.90 4.23
CA ASN A 113 4.28 -7.10 3.78
C ASN A 113 5.80 -7.00 3.93
N ALA A 114 6.35 -5.78 3.84
CA ALA A 114 7.76 -5.50 4.09
C ALA A 114 8.12 -5.43 5.60
N GLY A 115 7.15 -5.57 6.50
CA GLY A 115 7.37 -5.52 7.93
C GLY A 115 7.71 -4.14 8.49
N LYS A 116 7.29 -3.07 7.81
CA LYS A 116 7.69 -1.68 8.14
C LYS A 116 6.63 -0.88 8.90
N THR A 117 5.42 -1.40 9.07
CA THR A 117 4.28 -0.62 9.53
C THR A 117 4.09 -0.58 11.04
N THR A 118 4.49 -1.60 11.79
CA THR A 118 4.23 -1.69 13.23
C THR A 118 4.85 -0.52 13.99
N GLY A 119 4.01 0.29 14.63
CA GLY A 119 4.41 1.46 15.40
C GLY A 119 4.98 2.61 14.56
N ALA A 120 4.89 2.55 13.24
CA ALA A 120 5.48 3.52 12.34
C ALA A 120 4.52 4.67 12.00
N ASP A 121 5.10 5.84 11.73
CA ASP A 121 4.40 6.96 11.12
C ASP A 121 4.55 6.88 9.60
N MET A 122 3.45 6.98 8.87
CA MET A 122 3.42 6.90 7.41
C MET A 122 2.93 8.20 6.81
N ALA A 123 3.67 8.73 5.86
CA ALA A 123 3.24 9.83 5.00
C ALA A 123 2.90 9.28 3.60
N LEU A 124 1.72 9.60 3.11
CA LEU A 124 1.21 9.13 1.84
C LEU A 124 0.86 10.33 0.96
N LYS A 125 1.29 10.29 -0.28
CA LYS A 125 1.00 11.28 -1.31
C LYS A 125 0.11 10.63 -2.36
N VAL A 126 -1.02 11.25 -2.69
CA VAL A 126 -1.97 10.76 -3.69
C VAL A 126 -2.12 11.79 -4.80
N GLU A 127 -1.94 11.36 -6.04
CA GLU A 127 -2.10 12.17 -7.24
C GLU A 127 -3.17 11.59 -8.16
N GLY A 128 -3.85 12.45 -8.90
CA GLY A 128 -4.82 12.11 -9.92
C GLY A 128 -6.27 12.26 -9.49
N LYS A 129 -6.66 11.76 -8.33
CA LYS A 129 -8.00 11.92 -7.75
C LYS A 129 -7.92 12.10 -6.24
N ALA A 130 -8.89 12.82 -5.69
CA ALA A 130 -9.09 12.88 -4.25
C ALA A 130 -9.44 11.49 -3.70
N VAL A 131 -9.04 11.24 -2.44
CA VAL A 131 -9.48 10.07 -1.70
C VAL A 131 -11.01 10.11 -1.57
N CYS A 132 -11.67 9.10 -2.10
CA CYS A 132 -13.12 9.05 -2.07
C CYS A 132 -13.65 8.97 -0.62
N SER A 133 -14.80 9.55 -0.35
CA SER A 133 -15.39 9.53 1.00
C SER A 133 -15.56 8.12 1.57
N TYR A 134 -15.91 7.18 0.71
CA TYR A 134 -16.01 5.75 1.04
C TYR A 134 -14.65 5.14 1.42
N CYS A 135 -13.58 5.50 0.70
CA CYS A 135 -12.25 4.97 0.93
C CYS A 135 -11.62 5.45 2.24
N ARG A 136 -12.08 6.57 2.79
CA ARG A 136 -11.57 7.11 4.06
C ARG A 136 -11.71 6.12 5.22
N GLY A 137 -12.81 5.37 5.26
CA GLY A 137 -13.02 4.31 6.27
C GLY A 137 -12.16 3.08 6.02
N ASP A 138 -12.01 2.67 4.78
CA ASP A 138 -11.19 1.51 4.41
C ASP A 138 -9.70 1.76 4.64
N ILE A 139 -9.20 2.96 4.32
CA ILE A 139 -7.81 3.35 4.57
C ILE A 139 -7.54 3.40 6.09
N ALA A 140 -8.46 3.95 6.88
CA ALA A 140 -8.35 3.96 8.34
C ALA A 140 -8.28 2.53 8.90
N ALA A 141 -9.11 1.62 8.41
CA ALA A 141 -9.09 0.21 8.82
C ALA A 141 -7.78 -0.49 8.41
N ALA A 142 -7.26 -0.21 7.23
CA ALA A 142 -5.97 -0.76 6.79
C ALA A 142 -4.81 -0.25 7.65
N ALA A 143 -4.80 1.04 7.98
CA ALA A 143 -3.80 1.64 8.86
C ALA A 143 -3.84 1.02 10.27
N GLU A 144 -5.03 0.81 10.82
CA GLU A 144 -5.21 0.15 12.12
C GLU A 144 -4.68 -1.29 12.10
N LYS A 145 -5.06 -2.08 11.10
CA LYS A 145 -4.62 -3.47 10.98
C LYS A 145 -3.14 -3.60 10.66
N ALA A 146 -2.57 -2.65 9.95
CA ALA A 146 -1.14 -2.58 9.71
C ALA A 146 -0.33 -2.21 10.97
N GLY A 147 -0.99 -1.72 12.02
CA GLY A 147 -0.33 -1.32 13.26
C GLY A 147 0.42 0.00 13.16
N LEU A 148 0.01 0.90 12.26
CA LEU A 148 0.58 2.24 12.16
C LEU A 148 0.33 3.06 13.42
N ASN A 149 1.29 3.92 13.77
CA ASN A 149 1.15 4.91 14.83
C ASN A 149 0.42 6.17 14.33
N SER A 150 0.63 6.53 13.08
CA SER A 150 -0.08 7.62 12.40
C SER A 150 -0.05 7.44 10.89
N LEU A 151 -1.00 8.07 10.22
CA LEU A 151 -1.04 8.18 8.76
C LEU A 151 -1.42 9.60 8.39
N GLN A 152 -0.64 10.22 7.51
CA GLN A 152 -0.98 11.49 6.89
C GLN A 152 -1.03 11.31 5.38
N ILE A 153 -2.07 11.83 4.75
CA ILE A 153 -2.27 11.76 3.30
C ILE A 153 -2.34 13.16 2.72
N ASN A 154 -1.46 13.45 1.78
CA ASN A 154 -1.49 14.69 1.00
C ASN A 154 -2.15 14.41 -0.35
N GLU A 155 -3.30 14.98 -0.57
CA GLU A 155 -3.99 14.95 -1.86
C GLU A 155 -3.49 16.08 -2.74
N VAL A 156 -2.65 15.78 -3.72
CA VAL A 156 -2.05 16.81 -4.61
C VAL A 156 -3.12 17.51 -5.43
N THR A 157 -4.12 16.79 -5.91
CA THR A 157 -5.18 17.32 -6.78
C THR A 157 -6.05 18.36 -6.06
N THR A 158 -6.31 18.20 -4.77
CA THR A 158 -7.18 19.09 -3.98
C THR A 158 -6.42 20.05 -3.10
N GLY A 159 -5.13 19.78 -2.85
CA GLY A 159 -4.31 20.49 -1.87
C GLY A 159 -4.68 20.17 -0.42
N LYS A 160 -5.56 19.21 -0.19
CA LYS A 160 -6.01 18.82 1.15
C LYS A 160 -5.04 17.82 1.79
N THR A 161 -4.96 17.90 3.11
CA THR A 161 -4.26 16.91 3.94
C THR A 161 -5.27 16.18 4.80
N LEU A 162 -5.24 14.84 4.71
CA LEU A 162 -6.03 13.96 5.56
C LEU A 162 -5.12 13.32 6.60
N TYR A 163 -5.66 12.96 7.74
CA TYR A 163 -4.91 12.26 8.77
C TYR A 163 -5.72 11.16 9.45
N TRP A 164 -4.99 10.21 10.03
CA TRP A 164 -5.51 9.14 10.86
C TRP A 164 -4.56 8.86 12.03
N LYS A 165 -5.13 8.53 13.16
CA LYS A 165 -4.45 8.00 14.35
C LYS A 165 -5.20 6.77 14.85
N PRO A 166 -4.54 5.87 15.62
CA PRO A 166 -5.19 4.70 16.20
C PRO A 166 -6.50 5.04 16.93
N GLY A 167 -7.52 4.23 16.67
CA GLY A 167 -8.87 4.43 17.18
C GLY A 167 -9.80 5.26 16.29
N MET A 168 -9.28 5.95 15.30
CA MET A 168 -10.12 6.68 14.33
C MET A 168 -10.72 5.70 13.31
N ARG A 169 -12.03 5.78 13.09
CA ARG A 169 -12.75 4.92 12.14
C ARG A 169 -12.71 5.42 10.70
N SER A 170 -12.27 6.64 10.49
CA SER A 170 -12.18 7.29 9.18
C SER A 170 -11.10 8.35 9.19
N LEU A 171 -10.56 8.65 8.02
CA LEU A 171 -9.66 9.79 7.83
C LEU A 171 -10.42 11.10 8.08
N ARG A 172 -9.72 12.10 8.61
CA ARG A 172 -10.21 13.47 8.79
C ARG A 172 -9.34 14.45 8.03
N GLU A 173 -9.91 15.55 7.61
CA GLU A 173 -9.16 16.66 7.04
C GLU A 173 -8.46 17.45 8.15
N LEU A 174 -7.21 17.86 7.89
CA LEU A 174 -6.54 18.88 8.66
C LEU A 174 -7.03 20.25 8.16
N GLU A 175 -7.56 21.04 9.08
CA GLU A 175 -7.93 22.44 8.82
C GLU A 175 -6.69 23.35 8.78
#